data_4f7466d03c1d7db4f04f266b912f72a2
#
_entry.id   4f7466d03c1d7db4f04f266b912f72a2
#
_cell.length_a   1.000
_cell.length_b   1.000
_cell.length_c   1.000
_cell.angle_alpha   90.00
_cell.angle_beta   90.00
_cell.angle_gamma   90.00
#
_symmetry.space_group_name_H-M   'P 1'
#
loop_
_entity.id
_entity.type
_entity.pdbx_description
1 polymer ?
#
loop_
_entity_poly.entity_id
_entity_poly.type
_entity_poly.pdbx_seq_one_letter_code
_entity_poly.pdbx_strand_id
1 'polypeptide(L)'
;MKQFEDRFSELQADMISICMEYVEDRAGKVYVYASCEEDMISSSFFYLINNKYVECHKVNDALENGDEGYDVSTERQFMVLNIINDDAKKIKVLCKEYERDMPTEMKLIYDVKSGNFKAEYKYDLVHTNDDIKTSDDFADEWFEEIKKINL
;
A
#
# COMPACT_ATOMS: atom_id res chain seq x y z
N MET A 1 2.29 -3.98 28.29
CA MET A 1 2.69 -4.90 27.21
C MET A 1 1.83 -4.70 25.98
N LYS A 2 2.45 -4.54 24.81
CA LYS A 2 1.70 -4.32 23.57
C LYS A 2 1.01 -5.60 23.09
N GLN A 3 -0.25 -5.50 22.74
CA GLN A 3 -1.04 -6.59 22.18
C GLN A 3 -0.70 -6.77 20.70
N PHE A 4 -1.14 -7.88 20.11
CA PHE A 4 -0.97 -8.16 18.68
C PHE A 4 -1.53 -7.00 17.84
N GLU A 5 -2.76 -6.57 18.13
CA GLU A 5 -3.45 -5.52 17.39
C GLU A 5 -2.67 -4.20 17.39
N ASP A 6 -2.08 -3.84 18.52
CA ASP A 6 -1.29 -2.60 18.64
C ASP A 6 -0.05 -2.65 17.75
N ARG A 7 0.67 -3.77 17.80
CA ARG A 7 1.89 -3.96 17.00
C ARG A 7 1.57 -4.06 15.51
N PHE A 8 0.49 -4.75 15.16
CA PHE A 8 0.00 -4.86 13.79
C PHE A 8 -0.36 -3.48 13.24
N SER A 9 -1.10 -2.70 14.00
CA SER A 9 -1.50 -1.34 13.62
C SER A 9 -0.31 -0.42 13.45
N GLU A 10 0.70 -0.52 14.31
CA GLU A 10 1.93 0.28 14.19
C GLU A 10 2.66 -0.01 12.88
N LEU A 11 2.74 -1.28 12.48
CA LEU A 11 3.40 -1.66 11.23
C LEU A 11 2.63 -1.16 10.01
N GLN A 12 1.30 -1.22 10.05
CA GLN A 12 0.47 -0.67 8.97
C GLN A 12 0.58 0.84 8.92
N ALA A 13 0.63 1.52 10.07
CA ALA A 13 0.83 2.96 10.13
C ALA A 13 2.17 3.36 9.52
N ASP A 14 3.20 2.56 9.72
CA ASP A 14 4.52 2.80 9.12
C ASP A 14 4.47 2.71 7.59
N MET A 15 3.73 1.73 7.06
CA MET A 15 3.52 1.62 5.62
C MET A 15 2.86 2.87 5.04
N ILE A 16 1.83 3.39 5.70
CA ILE A 16 1.15 4.62 5.28
C ILE A 16 2.08 5.82 5.40
N SER A 17 2.83 5.90 6.50
CA SER A 17 3.74 7.01 6.78
C SER A 17 4.81 7.17 5.70
N ILE A 18 5.41 6.07 5.25
CA ILE A 18 6.44 6.16 4.20
C ILE A 18 5.83 6.57 2.86
N CYS A 19 4.60 6.15 2.58
CA CYS A 19 3.90 6.59 1.38
C CYS A 19 3.57 8.07 1.42
N MET A 20 3.21 8.61 2.59
CA MET A 20 2.98 10.04 2.77
C MET A 20 4.26 10.85 2.58
N GLU A 21 5.38 10.36 3.11
CA GLU A 21 6.68 11.00 2.94
C GLU A 21 7.07 11.11 1.47
N TYR A 22 6.77 10.08 0.68
CA TYR A 22 7.06 10.05 -0.76
C TYR A 22 6.44 11.24 -1.50
N VAL A 23 5.25 11.66 -1.09
CA VAL A 23 4.53 12.79 -1.69
C VAL A 23 4.53 14.03 -0.80
N GLU A 24 5.46 14.10 0.16
CA GLU A 24 5.66 15.28 1.02
C GLU A 24 4.37 15.71 1.72
N ASP A 25 3.58 14.72 2.17
CA ASP A 25 2.30 14.89 2.88
C ASP A 25 1.23 15.65 2.08
N ARG A 26 1.32 15.64 0.75
CA ARG A 26 0.40 16.40 -0.12
C ARG A 26 -0.73 15.58 -0.73
N ALA A 27 -0.88 14.32 -0.36
CA ALA A 27 -1.96 13.47 -0.90
C ALA A 27 -3.26 13.64 -0.12
N GLY A 28 -4.40 13.45 -0.79
CA GLY A 28 -5.70 13.38 -0.15
C GLY A 28 -6.02 12.00 0.40
N LYS A 29 -5.63 10.96 -0.34
CA LYS A 29 -5.75 9.56 0.11
C LYS A 29 -4.52 8.78 -0.31
N VAL A 30 -4.19 7.78 0.50
CA VAL A 30 -3.07 6.85 0.24
C VAL A 30 -3.62 5.44 0.18
N TYR A 31 -3.18 4.69 -0.81
CA TYR A 31 -3.57 3.30 -1.05
C TYR A 31 -2.32 2.44 -1.07
N VAL A 32 -2.31 1.40 -0.25
CA VAL A 32 -1.18 0.45 -0.21
C VAL A 32 -1.70 -0.95 -0.49
N TYR A 33 -1.06 -1.63 -1.42
CA TYR A 33 -1.31 -3.04 -1.73
C TYR A 33 -0.11 -3.85 -1.30
N ALA A 34 -0.33 -4.90 -0.54
CA ALA A 34 0.72 -5.82 -0.15
C ALA A 34 0.26 -7.25 -0.39
N SER A 35 1.12 -8.04 -1.01
CA SER A 35 0.91 -9.46 -1.28
C SER A 35 1.95 -10.27 -0.54
N CYS A 36 1.51 -11.31 0.17
CA CYS A 36 2.39 -12.22 0.90
C CYS A 36 1.88 -13.65 0.72
N GLU A 37 2.38 -14.33 -0.30
CA GLU A 37 1.98 -15.71 -0.62
C GLU A 37 3.23 -16.57 -0.74
N GLU A 38 3.24 -17.70 -0.05
CA GLU A 38 4.33 -18.67 -0.11
C GLU A 38 5.72 -18.05 0.03
N ASP A 39 5.86 -17.16 1.02
CA ASP A 39 7.10 -16.42 1.33
C ASP A 39 7.52 -15.40 0.26
N MET A 40 6.67 -15.16 -0.74
CA MET A 40 6.89 -14.10 -1.72
C MET A 40 6.14 -12.86 -1.31
N ILE A 41 6.87 -11.77 -1.05
CA ILE A 41 6.31 -10.50 -0.63
C ILE A 41 6.52 -9.48 -1.74
N SER A 42 5.43 -8.82 -2.14
CA SER A 42 5.48 -7.71 -3.07
C SER A 42 4.48 -6.65 -2.65
N SER A 43 4.70 -5.43 -3.11
CA SER A 43 3.82 -4.32 -2.75
C SER A 43 3.71 -3.31 -3.87
N SER A 44 2.70 -2.44 -3.75
CA SER A 44 2.43 -1.36 -4.66
C SER A 44 1.71 -0.27 -3.88
N PHE A 45 1.78 0.96 -4.36
CA PHE A 45 1.07 2.07 -3.72
C PHE A 45 0.64 3.11 -4.75
N PHE A 46 -0.48 3.76 -4.45
CA PHE A 46 -1.01 4.82 -5.31
C PHE A 46 -1.77 5.83 -4.47
N TYR A 47 -2.23 6.90 -5.09
CA TYR A 47 -2.75 8.06 -4.39
C TYR A 47 -3.98 8.66 -5.04
N LEU A 48 -4.73 9.41 -4.24
CA LEU A 48 -5.65 10.43 -4.72
C LEU A 48 -4.99 11.79 -4.43
N ILE A 49 -4.63 12.54 -5.48
CA ILE A 49 -3.98 13.85 -5.36
C ILE A 49 -4.72 14.81 -6.28
N ASN A 50 -5.15 15.96 -5.75
CA ASN A 50 -5.86 16.98 -6.52
C ASN A 50 -7.04 16.37 -7.32
N ASN A 51 -7.79 15.47 -6.69
CA ASN A 51 -8.94 14.75 -7.26
C ASN A 51 -8.59 13.80 -8.41
N LYS A 52 -7.32 13.44 -8.56
CA LYS A 52 -6.88 12.48 -9.57
C LYS A 52 -6.28 11.24 -8.90
N TYR A 53 -6.66 10.06 -9.39
CA TYR A 53 -6.06 8.80 -8.96
C TYR A 53 -4.82 8.57 -9.80
N VAL A 54 -3.67 8.46 -9.14
CA VAL A 54 -2.37 8.32 -9.82
C VAL A 54 -1.53 7.26 -9.12
N GLU A 55 -0.88 6.44 -9.93
CA GLU A 55 0.11 5.49 -9.44
C GLU A 55 1.35 6.23 -8.96
N CYS A 56 2.17 5.57 -8.14
CA CYS A 56 3.32 6.22 -7.52
C CYS A 56 4.30 6.85 -8.52
N HIS A 57 4.49 6.22 -9.67
CA HIS A 57 5.41 6.74 -10.70
C HIS A 57 4.80 7.87 -11.54
N LYS A 58 3.52 8.15 -11.36
CA LYS A 58 2.77 9.16 -12.12
C LYS A 58 2.19 10.28 -11.28
N VAL A 59 2.67 10.44 -10.04
CA VAL A 59 2.14 11.48 -9.16
C VAL A 59 2.28 12.90 -9.74
N ASN A 60 3.28 13.12 -10.58
CA ASN A 60 3.44 14.42 -11.24
C ASN A 60 2.35 14.72 -12.26
N ASP A 61 1.58 13.74 -12.70
CA ASP A 61 0.43 13.96 -13.57
C ASP A 61 -0.73 14.63 -12.84
N ALA A 62 -0.70 14.65 -11.52
CA ALA A 62 -1.73 15.27 -10.69
C ALA A 62 -1.36 16.67 -10.20
N LEU A 63 -0.23 17.22 -10.64
CA LEU A 63 0.19 18.57 -10.25
C LEU A 63 -0.75 19.62 -10.82
N GLU A 64 -1.00 20.64 -10.01
CA GLU A 64 -1.74 21.85 -10.43
C GLU A 64 -0.77 23.02 -10.55
N ASN A 65 -1.24 24.14 -11.13
CA ASN A 65 -0.40 25.32 -11.31
C ASN A 65 0.15 25.80 -9.96
N GLY A 66 1.47 25.95 -9.89
CA GLY A 66 2.15 26.39 -8.68
C GLY A 66 2.64 25.27 -7.78
N ASP A 67 2.26 24.02 -8.06
CA ASP A 67 2.73 22.88 -7.28
C ASP A 67 4.17 22.52 -7.68
N GLU A 68 4.98 22.20 -6.67
CA GLU A 68 6.31 21.68 -6.92
C GLU A 68 6.23 20.20 -7.35
N GLY A 69 7.10 19.81 -8.28
CA GLY A 69 7.17 18.42 -8.72
C GLY A 69 7.67 17.49 -7.63
N TYR A 70 7.23 16.23 -7.70
CA TYR A 70 7.69 15.17 -6.81
C TYR A 70 8.91 14.48 -7.40
N ASP A 71 9.76 13.94 -6.53
CA ASP A 71 10.84 13.07 -6.96
C ASP A 71 10.28 11.67 -7.18
N VAL A 72 10.14 11.29 -8.44
CA VAL A 72 9.62 9.96 -8.84
C VAL A 72 10.72 9.03 -9.34
N SER A 73 11.95 9.27 -8.90
CA SER A 73 13.09 8.43 -9.30
C SER A 73 12.84 6.97 -8.90
N THR A 74 13.43 6.07 -9.67
CA THR A 74 13.36 4.63 -9.38
C THR A 74 13.92 4.32 -7.98
N GLU A 75 14.99 4.98 -7.59
CA GLU A 75 15.61 4.82 -6.27
C GLU A 75 14.62 5.16 -5.15
N ARG A 76 13.90 6.25 -5.30
CA ARG A 76 12.93 6.69 -4.29
C ARG A 76 11.74 5.74 -4.22
N GLN A 77 11.24 5.29 -5.36
CA GLN A 77 10.15 4.29 -5.40
C GLN A 77 10.58 2.99 -4.72
N PHE A 78 11.78 2.49 -5.01
CA PHE A 78 12.29 1.26 -4.39
C PHE A 78 12.49 1.43 -2.89
N MET A 79 12.91 2.60 -2.43
CA MET A 79 13.06 2.86 -1.00
C MET A 79 11.72 2.68 -0.28
N VAL A 80 10.65 3.24 -0.84
CA VAL A 80 9.30 3.09 -0.27
C VAL A 80 8.86 1.63 -0.28
N LEU A 81 9.00 0.96 -1.42
CA LEU A 81 8.60 -0.45 -1.56
C LEU A 81 9.38 -1.36 -0.61
N ASN A 82 10.66 -1.10 -0.41
CA ASN A 82 11.49 -1.86 0.51
C ASN A 82 10.99 -1.71 1.95
N ILE A 83 10.59 -0.52 2.35
CA ILE A 83 10.06 -0.27 3.69
C ILE A 83 8.72 -0.98 3.87
N ILE A 84 7.82 -0.89 2.87
CA ILE A 84 6.53 -1.60 2.93
C ILE A 84 6.76 -3.11 3.03
N ASN A 85 7.66 -3.65 2.23
CA ASN A 85 7.98 -5.07 2.23
C ASN A 85 8.61 -5.51 3.56
N ASP A 86 9.47 -4.70 4.14
CA ASP A 86 10.06 -4.98 5.46
C ASP A 86 8.99 -4.99 6.55
N ASP A 87 8.04 -4.07 6.49
CA ASP A 87 6.92 -4.05 7.43
C ASP A 87 6.04 -5.29 7.26
N ALA A 88 5.82 -5.73 6.02
CA ALA A 88 5.08 -6.97 5.74
C ALA A 88 5.81 -8.19 6.33
N LYS A 89 7.13 -8.24 6.23
CA LYS A 89 7.95 -9.30 6.85
C LYS A 89 7.82 -9.29 8.36
N LYS A 90 7.80 -8.11 8.96
CA LYS A 90 7.61 -7.95 10.42
C LYS A 90 6.23 -8.41 10.85
N ILE A 91 5.20 -8.12 10.03
CA ILE A 91 3.83 -8.61 10.27
C ILE A 91 3.81 -10.14 10.23
N LYS A 92 4.52 -10.75 9.29
CA LYS A 92 4.61 -12.20 9.17
C LYS A 92 5.22 -12.81 10.44
N VAL A 93 6.31 -12.25 10.94
CA VAL A 93 6.94 -12.68 12.19
C VAL A 93 5.99 -12.51 13.36
N LEU A 94 5.29 -11.38 13.42
CA LEU A 94 4.31 -11.09 14.46
C LEU A 94 3.16 -12.10 14.47
N CYS A 95 2.61 -12.41 13.29
CA CYS A 95 1.55 -13.40 13.17
C CYS A 95 2.00 -14.77 13.66
N LYS A 96 3.22 -15.17 13.31
CA LYS A 96 3.79 -16.43 13.75
C LYS A 96 3.96 -16.48 15.27
N GLU A 97 4.43 -15.37 15.85
CA GLU A 97 4.63 -15.24 17.30
C GLU A 97 3.31 -15.43 18.08
N TYR A 98 2.21 -14.94 17.52
CA TYR A 98 0.89 -15.01 18.16
C TYR A 98 0.01 -16.16 17.62
N GLU A 99 0.61 -17.04 16.81
CA GLU A 99 -0.09 -18.20 16.22
C GLU A 99 -1.35 -17.78 15.43
N ARG A 100 -1.20 -16.70 14.62
CA ARG A 100 -2.26 -16.19 13.75
C ARG A 100 -1.88 -16.39 12.30
N ASP A 101 -2.90 -16.54 11.44
CA ASP A 101 -2.68 -16.62 10.00
C ASP A 101 -2.20 -15.29 9.45
N MET A 102 -1.23 -15.35 8.54
CA MET A 102 -0.76 -14.18 7.82
C MET A 102 -1.70 -13.87 6.65
N PRO A 103 -2.17 -12.62 6.52
CA PRO A 103 -2.93 -12.26 5.33
C PRO A 103 -2.09 -12.49 4.06
N THR A 104 -2.70 -13.07 3.04
CA THR A 104 -2.06 -13.25 1.73
C THR A 104 -2.15 -11.98 0.90
N GLU A 105 -3.15 -11.14 1.18
CA GLU A 105 -3.34 -9.86 0.52
C GLU A 105 -3.82 -8.83 1.54
N MET A 106 -3.23 -7.65 1.51
CA MET A 106 -3.66 -6.51 2.32
C MET A 106 -3.88 -5.32 1.41
N LYS A 107 -5.04 -4.68 1.56
CA LYS A 107 -5.39 -3.42 0.89
C LYS A 107 -5.65 -2.39 1.96
N LEU A 108 -4.76 -1.39 2.04
CA LEU A 108 -4.85 -0.33 3.04
C LEU A 108 -5.26 0.98 2.37
N ILE A 109 -6.19 1.69 3.00
CA ILE A 109 -6.67 2.99 2.51
C ILE A 109 -6.63 3.97 3.67
N TYR A 110 -5.93 5.07 3.50
CA TYR A 110 -5.88 6.15 4.48
C TYR A 110 -6.41 7.45 3.87
N ASP A 111 -7.46 8.00 4.47
CA ASP A 111 -8.02 9.29 4.10
C ASP A 111 -7.37 10.36 4.97
N VAL A 112 -6.53 11.18 4.37
CA VAL A 112 -5.73 12.18 5.10
C VAL A 112 -6.61 13.22 5.77
N LYS A 113 -7.66 13.68 5.10
CA LYS A 113 -8.53 14.73 5.60
C LYS A 113 -9.33 14.30 6.82
N SER A 114 -9.92 13.11 6.79
CA SER A 114 -10.74 12.59 7.89
C SER A 114 -9.94 11.85 8.94
N GLY A 115 -8.74 11.37 8.57
CA GLY A 115 -7.94 10.48 9.41
C GLY A 115 -8.45 9.04 9.43
N ASN A 116 -9.44 8.71 8.60
CA ASN A 116 -10.00 7.37 8.55
C ASN A 116 -9.04 6.38 7.90
N PHE A 117 -8.90 5.22 8.53
CA PHE A 117 -8.09 4.13 8.02
C PHE A 117 -8.99 2.92 7.77
N LYS A 118 -8.86 2.31 6.60
CA LYS A 118 -9.57 1.07 6.24
C LYS A 118 -8.56 0.04 5.78
N ALA A 119 -8.80 -1.21 6.13
CA ALA A 119 -7.97 -2.32 5.69
C ALA A 119 -8.84 -3.49 5.30
N GLU A 120 -8.49 -4.13 4.20
CA GLU A 120 -9.13 -5.36 3.72
C GLU A 120 -8.07 -6.44 3.62
N TYR A 121 -8.40 -7.64 4.09
CA TYR A 121 -7.46 -8.75 4.12
C TYR A 121 -8.04 -9.97 3.42
N LYS A 122 -7.18 -10.73 2.75
CA LYS A 122 -7.51 -12.07 2.27
C LYS A 122 -6.53 -13.05 2.89
N TYR A 123 -6.97 -14.27 3.06
CA TYR A 123 -6.16 -15.35 3.67
C TYR A 123 -6.00 -16.54 2.73
N ASP A 124 -6.74 -16.57 1.62
CA ASP A 124 -6.61 -17.58 0.58
C ASP A 124 -5.56 -17.12 -0.45
N LEU A 125 -4.98 -18.06 -1.16
CA LEU A 125 -4.05 -17.73 -2.24
C LEU A 125 -4.77 -16.94 -3.32
N VAL A 126 -4.19 -15.83 -3.74
CA VAL A 126 -4.76 -14.90 -4.73
C VAL A 126 -4.09 -15.13 -6.09
N HIS A 127 -2.79 -14.80 -6.18
CA HIS A 127 -2.08 -14.90 -7.47
C HIS A 127 -1.44 -16.27 -7.70
N THR A 128 -1.08 -17.00 -6.65
CA THR A 128 -0.43 -18.30 -6.79
C THR A 128 -1.32 -19.32 -7.49
N ASN A 129 -2.64 -19.22 -7.31
CA ASN A 129 -3.62 -20.09 -7.97
C ASN A 129 -4.05 -19.59 -9.35
N ASP A 130 -3.52 -18.46 -9.80
CA ASP A 130 -3.85 -17.91 -11.11
C ASP A 130 -2.71 -18.20 -12.09
N ASP A 131 -3.02 -18.86 -13.20
CA ASP A 131 -2.02 -19.27 -14.18
C ASP A 131 -1.53 -18.10 -15.05
N ILE A 132 -2.25 -16.97 -15.03
CA ILE A 132 -2.00 -15.84 -15.92
C ILE A 132 -1.57 -14.61 -15.15
N LYS A 133 -2.24 -14.30 -14.03
CA LYS A 133 -2.04 -13.07 -13.29
C LYS A 133 -0.98 -13.19 -12.19
N THR A 134 -0.15 -12.17 -12.08
CA THR A 134 0.82 -12.01 -10.98
C THR A 134 0.25 -11.13 -9.89
N SER A 135 0.98 -10.98 -8.78
CA SER A 135 0.59 -10.03 -7.72
C SER A 135 0.52 -8.59 -8.24
N ASP A 136 1.40 -8.22 -9.16
CA ASP A 136 1.38 -6.88 -9.75
C ASP A 136 0.11 -6.65 -10.57
N ASP A 137 -0.38 -7.67 -11.27
CA ASP A 137 -1.64 -7.59 -12.02
C ASP A 137 -2.82 -7.36 -11.08
N PHE A 138 -2.85 -8.02 -9.93
CA PHE A 138 -3.91 -7.80 -8.94
C PHE A 138 -3.84 -6.41 -8.32
N ALA A 139 -2.64 -5.88 -8.10
CA ALA A 139 -2.46 -4.51 -7.63
C ALA A 139 -2.98 -3.50 -8.67
N ASP A 140 -2.65 -3.71 -9.94
CA ASP A 140 -3.10 -2.85 -11.04
C ASP A 140 -4.62 -2.89 -11.20
N GLU A 141 -5.23 -4.07 -11.05
CA GLU A 141 -6.69 -4.21 -11.08
C GLU A 141 -7.35 -3.41 -9.97
N TRP A 142 -6.77 -3.42 -8.77
CA TRP A 142 -7.31 -2.64 -7.65
C TRP A 142 -7.26 -1.14 -7.96
N PHE A 143 -6.14 -0.68 -8.50
CA PHE A 143 -6.01 0.73 -8.91
C PHE A 143 -7.12 1.12 -9.90
N GLU A 144 -7.32 0.32 -10.95
CA GLU A 144 -8.34 0.58 -11.97
C GLU A 144 -9.75 0.52 -11.37
N GLU A 145 -9.98 -0.41 -10.45
CA GLU A 145 -11.27 -0.55 -9.76
C GLU A 145 -11.58 0.69 -8.92
N ILE A 146 -10.63 1.17 -8.12
CA ILE A 146 -10.79 2.36 -7.29
C ILE A 146 -11.05 3.59 -8.16
N LYS A 147 -10.29 3.74 -9.23
CA LYS A 147 -10.43 4.85 -10.17
C LYS A 147 -11.81 4.85 -10.82
N LYS A 148 -12.30 3.67 -11.21
CA LYS A 148 -13.59 3.51 -11.88
C LYS A 148 -14.78 3.78 -10.96
N ILE A 149 -14.72 3.30 -9.72
CA ILE A 149 -15.80 3.47 -8.73
C ILE A 149 -16.03 4.95 -8.42
N ASN A 150 -14.96 5.74 -8.43
CA ASN A 150 -15.00 7.13 -7.98
C ASN A 150 -15.07 8.16 -9.12
N LEU A 151 -15.34 7.71 -10.33
CA LEU A 151 -15.55 8.63 -11.46
C LEU A 151 -16.95 9.21 -11.44
#